data_8d175dd48efa293a139b638612dfa411
#
_entry.id   8d175dd48efa293a139b638612dfa411
#
_cell.length_a   1.000
_cell.length_b   1.000
_cell.length_c   1.000
_cell.angle_alpha   90.00
_cell.angle_beta   90.00
_cell.angle_gamma   90.00
#
_symmetry.space_group_name_H-M   'P 1'
#
loop_
_entity.id
_entity.type
_entity.pdbx_description
1 polymer ?
#
loop_
_entity_poly.entity_id
_entity_poly.type
_entity_poly.pdbx_seq_one_letter_code
_entity_poly.pdbx_strand_id
1 'polypeptide(L)'
;MTEHEHSLPSPALVQHHLHGMHYPATRDELINYARSQCEGGDNSDSECERVVQTLSQLPDREYQRPTDVSKAFGELARNYLERVSYPAGRDDLVASVREQGADEVVLDTIIMIPSQEYRNPDAVIVEIEASVLAATLASPMRTICRPGASLMRPVSRPRARTVPL
;
A
#
# COMPACT_ATOMS: atom_id res chain seq x y z
N MET A 1 -13.12 22.24 -5.22
CA MET A 1 -13.43 20.81 -4.95
C MET A 1 -12.26 20.02 -5.48
N THR A 2 -11.32 19.74 -4.64
CA THR A 2 -10.19 18.86 -4.95
C THR A 2 -10.69 17.42 -4.77
N GLU A 3 -10.93 16.77 -5.90
CA GLU A 3 -11.06 15.31 -5.93
C GLU A 3 -9.74 14.76 -5.41
N HIS A 4 -9.75 14.26 -4.19
CA HIS A 4 -8.68 13.39 -3.72
C HIS A 4 -8.80 12.13 -4.56
N GLU A 5 -8.06 12.08 -5.67
CA GLU A 5 -7.78 10.84 -6.35
C GLU A 5 -7.40 9.81 -5.29
N HIS A 6 -7.99 8.65 -5.40
CA HIS A 6 -7.78 7.51 -4.50
C HIS A 6 -6.36 6.97 -4.63
N SER A 7 -5.38 7.86 -4.44
CA SER A 7 -3.97 7.50 -4.37
C SER A 7 -3.76 6.73 -3.06
N LEU A 8 -3.14 5.58 -3.14
CA LEU A 8 -2.77 4.80 -1.95
C LEU A 8 -1.90 5.67 -1.04
N PRO A 9 -2.03 5.56 0.29
CA PRO A 9 -1.10 6.17 1.23
C PRO A 9 0.34 5.78 0.90
N SER A 10 1.28 6.70 1.10
CA SER A 10 2.69 6.49 0.69
C SER A 10 3.29 5.17 1.16
N PRO A 11 3.11 4.70 2.42
CA PRO A 11 3.65 3.42 2.84
C PRO A 11 3.03 2.21 2.11
N ALA A 12 1.73 2.23 1.84
CA ALA A 12 1.05 1.16 1.11
C ALA A 12 1.47 1.12 -0.36
N LEU A 13 1.64 2.28 -0.97
CA LEU A 13 2.14 2.43 -2.33
C LEU A 13 3.57 1.87 -2.45
N VAL A 14 4.45 2.18 -1.50
CA VAL A 14 5.81 1.63 -1.45
C VAL A 14 5.78 0.10 -1.38
N GLN A 15 4.98 -0.48 -0.49
CA GLN A 15 4.89 -1.93 -0.37
C GLN A 15 4.38 -2.60 -1.65
N HIS A 16 3.45 -1.96 -2.36
CA HIS A 16 2.97 -2.44 -3.66
C HIS A 16 4.10 -2.48 -4.70
N HIS A 17 4.92 -1.43 -4.78
CA HIS A 17 6.05 -1.35 -5.72
C HIS A 17 7.23 -2.26 -5.34
N LEU A 18 7.38 -2.63 -4.07
CA LEU A 18 8.41 -3.56 -3.60
C LEU A 18 7.98 -5.03 -3.66
N HIS A 19 6.76 -5.30 -4.15
CA HIS A 19 6.30 -6.68 -4.28
C HIS A 19 7.17 -7.48 -5.26
N GLY A 20 7.65 -8.64 -4.80
CA GLY A 20 8.54 -9.50 -5.59
C GLY A 20 10.03 -9.13 -5.52
N MET A 21 10.40 -8.11 -4.75
CA MET A 21 11.79 -7.77 -4.53
C MET A 21 12.51 -8.84 -3.71
N HIS A 22 13.77 -9.09 -4.05
CA HIS A 22 14.64 -9.99 -3.29
C HIS A 22 15.32 -9.26 -2.13
N TYR A 23 15.28 -9.87 -0.96
CA TYR A 23 15.96 -9.40 0.24
C TYR A 23 17.15 -10.32 0.55
N PRO A 24 18.21 -9.84 1.22
CA PRO A 24 18.40 -8.48 1.79
C PRO A 24 18.61 -7.42 0.72
N ALA A 25 18.23 -6.17 1.02
CA ALA A 25 18.39 -5.03 0.12
C ALA A 25 18.69 -3.74 0.89
N THR A 26 19.51 -2.90 0.32
CA THR A 26 19.81 -1.57 0.84
C THR A 26 18.74 -0.57 0.41
N ARG A 27 18.68 0.60 1.06
CA ARG A 27 17.78 1.69 0.66
C ARG A 27 17.90 2.03 -0.84
N ASP A 28 19.12 2.12 -1.35
CA ASP A 28 19.35 2.47 -2.75
C ASP A 28 18.86 1.38 -3.72
N GLU A 29 18.97 0.11 -3.33
CA GLU A 29 18.42 -1.00 -4.10
C GLU A 29 16.90 -0.98 -4.09
N LEU A 30 16.27 -0.63 -2.96
CA LEU A 30 14.81 -0.43 -2.88
C LEU A 30 14.36 0.66 -3.85
N ILE A 31 15.06 1.79 -3.88
CA ILE A 31 14.77 2.92 -4.78
C ILE A 31 14.94 2.51 -6.25
N ASN A 32 16.04 1.84 -6.59
CA ASN A 32 16.31 1.41 -7.95
C ASN A 32 15.29 0.37 -8.43
N TYR A 33 14.91 -0.57 -7.57
CA TYR A 33 13.88 -1.54 -7.86
C TYR A 33 12.52 -0.87 -8.10
N ALA A 34 12.12 0.05 -7.22
CA ALA A 34 10.87 0.80 -7.39
C ALA A 34 10.85 1.58 -8.72
N ARG A 35 11.94 2.23 -9.11
CA ARG A 35 12.06 2.91 -10.41
C ARG A 35 11.88 1.94 -11.58
N SER A 36 12.49 0.77 -11.54
CA SER A 36 12.37 -0.23 -12.60
C SER A 36 10.93 -0.75 -12.77
N GLN A 37 10.17 -0.83 -11.68
CA GLN A 37 8.74 -1.17 -11.74
C GLN A 37 7.90 -0.06 -12.40
N CYS A 38 8.32 1.18 -12.24
CA CYS A 38 7.68 2.33 -12.85
C CYS A 38 7.87 2.37 -14.38
N GLU A 39 9.05 2.07 -14.87
CA GLU A 39 9.35 2.09 -16.30
C GLU A 39 8.59 0.99 -17.09
N GLY A 40 8.14 -0.05 -16.41
CA GLY A 40 7.43 -1.20 -17.03
C GLY A 40 5.92 -1.21 -16.85
N GLY A 41 5.32 -0.26 -16.16
CA GLY A 41 3.90 -0.26 -15.77
C GLY A 41 3.11 0.98 -16.23
N ASP A 42 1.79 0.86 -16.17
CA ASP A 42 0.83 1.96 -16.40
C ASP A 42 0.74 2.94 -15.21
N ASN A 43 1.76 2.93 -14.34
CA ASN A 43 1.80 3.81 -13.17
C ASN A 43 2.07 5.25 -13.60
N SER A 44 1.35 6.19 -13.01
CA SER A 44 1.59 7.61 -13.29
C SER A 44 2.97 8.04 -12.77
N ASP A 45 3.67 8.89 -13.52
CA ASP A 45 4.98 9.42 -13.13
C ASP A 45 4.95 10.03 -11.71
N SER A 46 3.81 10.60 -11.32
CA SER A 46 3.61 11.18 -9.99
C SER A 46 3.61 10.14 -8.85
N GLU A 47 3.06 8.93 -9.09
CA GLU A 47 3.09 7.85 -8.09
C GLU A 47 4.51 7.32 -7.90
N CYS A 48 5.24 7.18 -8.99
CA CYS A 48 6.63 6.77 -8.97
C CYS A 48 7.52 7.74 -8.20
N GLU A 49 7.35 9.03 -8.44
CA GLU A 49 8.09 10.07 -7.73
C GLU A 49 7.79 10.03 -6.22
N ARG A 50 6.52 9.85 -5.83
CA ARG A 50 6.12 9.70 -4.43
C ARG A 50 6.77 8.48 -3.79
N VAL A 51 6.81 7.33 -4.47
CA VAL A 51 7.48 6.12 -3.96
C VAL A 51 8.96 6.35 -3.74
N VAL A 52 9.66 6.92 -4.71
CA VAL A 52 11.08 7.22 -4.62
C VAL A 52 11.37 8.23 -3.50
N GLN A 53 10.56 9.29 -3.40
CA GLN A 53 10.68 10.28 -2.34
C GLN A 53 10.47 9.65 -0.96
N THR A 54 9.45 8.81 -0.83
CA THR A 54 9.14 8.09 0.40
C THR A 54 10.29 7.15 0.82
N LEU A 55 10.83 6.39 -0.12
CA LEU A 55 11.98 5.49 0.13
C LEU A 55 13.24 6.27 0.51
N SER A 56 13.44 7.46 -0.05
CA SER A 56 14.59 8.31 0.26
C SER A 56 14.60 8.82 1.71
N GLN A 57 13.43 8.88 2.35
CA GLN A 57 13.32 9.27 3.77
C GLN A 57 13.63 8.13 4.75
N LEU A 58 13.64 6.89 4.26
CA LEU A 58 13.99 5.75 5.10
C LEU A 58 15.46 5.80 5.55
N PRO A 59 15.77 5.28 6.75
CA PRO A 59 17.14 5.17 7.23
C PRO A 59 18.03 4.42 6.24
N ASP A 60 19.26 4.89 6.08
CA ASP A 60 20.27 4.24 5.23
C ASP A 60 20.84 3.01 5.94
N ARG A 61 20.19 1.88 5.71
CA ARG A 61 20.56 0.57 6.26
C ARG A 61 20.14 -0.55 5.32
N GLU A 62 20.62 -1.74 5.61
CA GLU A 62 20.19 -2.96 4.93
C GLU A 62 18.89 -3.50 5.56
N TYR A 63 17.91 -3.81 4.71
CA TYR A 63 16.63 -4.38 5.08
C TYR A 63 16.63 -5.87 4.76
N GLN A 64 16.48 -6.71 5.78
CA GLN A 64 16.53 -8.17 5.64
C GLN A 64 15.20 -8.76 5.14
N ARG A 65 14.11 -8.02 5.36
CA ARG A 65 12.73 -8.46 5.05
C ARG A 65 11.84 -7.27 4.72
N PRO A 66 10.72 -7.51 4.01
CA PRO A 66 9.70 -6.47 3.80
C PRO A 66 9.19 -5.84 5.10
N THR A 67 9.11 -6.64 6.17
CA THR A 67 8.69 -6.15 7.50
C THR A 67 9.64 -5.11 8.09
N ASP A 68 10.92 -5.14 7.74
CA ASP A 68 11.89 -4.17 8.23
C ASP A 68 11.67 -2.79 7.59
N VAL A 69 11.17 -2.77 6.35
CA VAL A 69 10.72 -1.52 5.69
C VAL A 69 9.49 -0.96 6.42
N SER A 70 8.53 -1.82 6.78
CA SER A 70 7.35 -1.40 7.56
C SER A 70 7.73 -0.80 8.92
N LYS A 71 8.68 -1.41 9.61
CA LYS A 71 9.22 -0.88 10.89
C LYS A 71 9.89 0.47 10.71
N ALA A 72 10.61 0.68 9.61
CA ALA A 72 11.25 1.95 9.34
C ALA A 72 10.24 3.10 9.22
N PHE A 73 9.05 2.86 8.68
CA PHE A 73 7.96 3.85 8.69
C PHE A 73 7.48 4.17 10.11
N GLY A 74 7.38 3.18 10.99
CA GLY A 74 7.09 3.39 12.40
C GLY A 74 8.16 4.22 13.11
N GLU A 75 9.43 3.99 12.80
CA GLU A 75 10.56 4.76 13.33
C GLU A 75 10.53 6.23 12.88
N LEU A 76 10.17 6.50 11.61
CA LEU A 76 10.00 7.87 11.12
C LEU A 76 8.90 8.62 11.88
N ALA A 77 7.80 7.96 12.18
CA ALA A 77 6.69 8.56 12.92
C ALA A 77 7.00 8.76 14.41
N ARG A 78 7.86 7.94 15.02
CA ARG A 78 8.14 7.93 16.47
C ARG A 78 8.51 9.30 17.02
N ASN A 79 9.41 10.01 16.36
CA ASN A 79 9.90 11.33 16.83
C ASN A 79 8.79 12.37 16.95
N TYR A 80 7.78 12.28 16.11
CA TYR A 80 6.61 13.16 16.16
C TYR A 80 5.61 12.68 17.18
N LEU A 81 5.39 11.36 17.28
CA LEU A 81 4.43 10.76 18.22
C LEU A 81 4.81 10.94 19.69
N GLU A 82 6.11 10.97 20.01
CA GLU A 82 6.59 11.22 21.38
C GLU A 82 6.25 12.62 21.92
N ARG A 83 5.95 13.56 21.03
CA ARG A 83 5.57 14.92 21.39
C ARG A 83 4.06 15.15 21.51
N VAL A 84 3.27 14.12 21.22
CA VAL A 84 1.81 14.19 21.33
C VAL A 84 1.36 13.93 22.75
N SER A 85 0.33 14.64 23.19
CA SER A 85 -0.31 14.39 24.49
C SER A 85 -1.24 13.17 24.37
N TYR A 86 -1.05 12.19 25.23
CA TYR A 86 -1.87 10.98 25.28
C TYR A 86 -2.83 11.01 26.49
N PRO A 87 -4.01 10.34 26.41
CA PRO A 87 -4.53 9.57 25.28
C PRO A 87 -4.95 10.46 24.10
N ALA A 88 -4.79 9.95 22.86
CA ALA A 88 -5.11 10.68 21.64
C ALA A 88 -5.78 9.77 20.61
N GLY A 89 -6.78 10.27 19.92
CA GLY A 89 -7.40 9.62 18.79
C GLY A 89 -6.54 9.76 17.52
N ARG A 90 -6.82 8.94 16.48
CA ARG A 90 -6.10 9.04 15.21
C ARG A 90 -6.12 10.47 14.65
N ASP A 91 -7.28 11.13 14.70
CA ASP A 91 -7.44 12.48 14.12
C ASP A 91 -6.65 13.53 14.91
N ASP A 92 -6.56 13.37 16.23
CA ASP A 92 -5.73 14.21 17.10
C ASP A 92 -4.24 13.98 16.83
N LEU A 93 -3.85 12.74 16.60
CA LEU A 93 -2.47 12.39 16.19
C LEU A 93 -2.11 13.08 14.89
N VAL A 94 -2.96 12.98 13.87
CA VAL A 94 -2.75 13.61 12.56
C VAL A 94 -2.64 15.14 12.70
N ALA A 95 -3.53 15.75 13.47
CA ALA A 95 -3.50 17.21 13.70
C ALA A 95 -2.20 17.64 14.40
N SER A 96 -1.85 16.97 15.50
CA SER A 96 -0.65 17.29 16.28
C SER A 96 0.65 17.09 15.48
N VAL A 97 0.73 16.00 14.70
CA VAL A 97 1.91 15.70 13.88
C VAL A 97 2.01 16.69 12.71
N ARG A 98 0.89 17.10 12.13
CA ARG A 98 0.85 18.15 11.10
C ARG A 98 1.34 19.51 11.65
N GLU A 99 0.92 19.89 12.85
CA GLU A 99 1.37 21.12 13.51
C GLU A 99 2.88 21.12 13.80
N GLN A 100 3.45 19.94 14.01
CA GLN A 100 4.90 19.77 14.19
C GLN A 100 5.68 19.88 12.86
N GLY A 101 4.99 20.04 11.74
CA GLY A 101 5.61 20.15 10.41
C GLY A 101 6.14 18.83 9.87
N ALA A 102 5.49 17.73 10.18
CA ALA A 102 5.86 16.41 9.65
C ALA A 102 5.61 16.33 8.14
N ASP A 103 6.45 15.54 7.48
CA ASP A 103 6.30 15.24 6.07
C ASP A 103 5.02 14.46 5.77
N GLU A 104 4.52 14.60 4.55
CA GLU A 104 3.31 13.89 4.08
C GLU A 104 3.39 12.38 4.31
N VAL A 105 4.57 11.78 4.14
CA VAL A 105 4.81 10.35 4.40
C VAL A 105 4.45 9.94 5.83
N VAL A 106 4.81 10.76 6.81
CA VAL A 106 4.49 10.51 8.23
C VAL A 106 3.00 10.64 8.48
N LEU A 107 2.36 11.65 7.88
CA LEU A 107 0.91 11.85 7.97
C LEU A 107 0.15 10.68 7.36
N ASP A 108 0.52 10.25 6.16
CA ASP A 108 -0.05 9.09 5.47
C ASP A 108 0.09 7.81 6.32
N THR A 109 1.25 7.66 6.97
CA THR A 109 1.53 6.52 7.84
C THR A 109 0.56 6.47 9.02
N ILE A 110 0.27 7.62 9.63
CA ILE A 110 -0.67 7.73 10.75
C ILE A 110 -2.13 7.59 10.29
N ILE A 111 -2.47 8.07 9.10
CA ILE A 111 -3.82 7.93 8.53
C ILE A 111 -4.20 6.46 8.31
N MET A 112 -3.22 5.59 8.05
CA MET A 112 -3.45 4.16 7.82
C MET A 112 -3.90 3.39 9.07
N ILE A 113 -3.62 3.88 10.27
CA ILE A 113 -4.00 3.19 11.50
C ILE A 113 -5.51 3.27 11.77
N PRO A 114 -6.09 2.29 12.50
CA PRO A 114 -7.49 2.31 12.88
C PRO A 114 -7.88 3.58 13.65
N SER A 115 -9.12 4.04 13.46
CA SER A 115 -9.67 5.16 14.23
C SER A 115 -10.08 4.69 15.63
N GLN A 116 -9.14 4.73 16.55
CA GLN A 116 -9.32 4.38 17.95
C GLN A 116 -8.49 5.31 18.83
N GLU A 117 -8.68 5.22 20.15
CA GLU A 117 -7.90 5.97 21.13
C GLU A 117 -6.62 5.21 21.49
N TYR A 118 -5.50 5.89 21.40
CA TYR A 118 -4.18 5.38 21.73
C TYR A 118 -3.69 5.99 23.06
N ARG A 119 -3.16 5.15 23.91
CA ARG A 119 -2.72 5.56 25.26
C ARG A 119 -1.25 5.95 25.33
N ASN A 120 -0.48 5.55 24.35
CA ASN A 120 0.96 5.82 24.29
C ASN A 120 1.46 5.72 22.84
N PRO A 121 2.63 6.30 22.53
CA PRO A 121 3.21 6.26 21.18
C PRO A 121 3.53 4.84 20.69
N ASP A 122 3.94 3.94 21.59
CA ASP A 122 4.28 2.56 21.21
C ASP A 122 3.07 1.80 20.64
N ALA A 123 1.87 2.04 21.21
CA ALA A 123 0.64 1.45 20.68
C ALA A 123 0.35 1.93 19.26
N VAL A 124 0.63 3.19 18.94
CA VAL A 124 0.49 3.75 17.60
C VAL A 124 1.48 3.08 16.64
N ILE A 125 2.72 2.91 17.04
CA ILE A 125 3.78 2.31 16.22
C ILE A 125 3.44 0.86 15.86
N VAL A 126 2.97 0.07 16.82
CA VAL A 126 2.54 -1.31 16.57
C VAL A 126 1.41 -1.37 15.53
N GLU A 127 0.45 -0.46 15.59
CA GLU A 127 -0.64 -0.38 14.61
C GLU A 127 -0.14 0.10 13.23
N ILE A 128 0.83 1.00 13.18
CA ILE A 128 1.48 1.41 11.93
C ILE A 128 2.13 0.18 11.26
N GLU A 129 2.95 -0.55 11.97
CA GLU A 129 3.63 -1.74 11.45
C GLU A 129 2.63 -2.77 10.93
N ALA A 130 1.57 -3.03 11.70
CA ALA A 130 0.50 -3.94 11.33
C ALA A 130 -0.29 -3.47 10.10
N SER A 131 -0.62 -2.18 10.02
CA SER A 131 -1.38 -1.60 8.92
C SER A 131 -0.59 -1.59 7.61
N VAL A 132 0.68 -1.23 7.66
CA VAL A 132 1.57 -1.26 6.48
C VAL A 132 1.76 -2.68 5.98
N LEU A 133 1.94 -3.65 6.89
CA LEU A 133 2.06 -5.06 6.53
C LEU A 133 0.75 -5.62 5.94
N ALA A 134 -0.40 -5.27 6.52
CA ALA A 134 -1.71 -5.68 6.03
C ALA A 134 -1.99 -5.15 4.60
N ALA A 135 -1.57 -3.93 4.29
CA ALA A 135 -1.66 -3.36 2.95
C ALA A 135 -0.89 -4.19 1.90
N THR A 136 0.20 -4.82 2.29
CA THR A 136 0.99 -5.73 1.44
C THR A 136 0.22 -7.02 1.13
N LEU A 137 -0.52 -7.55 2.10
CA LEU A 137 -1.26 -8.81 1.97
C LEU A 137 -2.62 -8.62 1.30
N ALA A 138 -3.18 -7.43 1.38
CA ALA A 138 -4.48 -7.06 0.82
C ALA A 138 -4.42 -6.64 -0.65
N SER A 139 -3.38 -7.00 -1.39
CA SER A 139 -3.38 -6.84 -2.85
C SER A 139 -4.64 -7.51 -3.39
N PRO A 140 -5.60 -6.75 -3.96
CA PRO A 140 -6.76 -7.38 -4.57
C PRO A 140 -6.20 -8.29 -5.66
N MET A 141 -6.47 -9.59 -5.54
CA MET A 141 -6.40 -10.47 -6.71
C MET A 141 -7.19 -9.72 -7.79
N ARG A 142 -6.49 -9.16 -8.76
CA ARG A 142 -7.13 -8.77 -10.00
C ARG A 142 -7.82 -10.05 -10.47
N THR A 143 -9.11 -10.12 -10.22
CA THR A 143 -9.98 -11.04 -10.92
C THR A 143 -9.75 -10.68 -12.38
N ILE A 144 -8.89 -11.46 -13.03
CA ILE A 144 -8.76 -11.45 -14.47
C ILE A 144 -10.14 -11.89 -14.94
N CYS A 145 -11.02 -10.93 -15.20
CA CYS A 145 -12.19 -11.14 -16.00
C CYS A 145 -11.67 -11.62 -17.34
N ARG A 146 -11.64 -12.92 -17.51
CA ARG A 146 -11.39 -13.58 -18.77
C ARG A 146 -12.58 -13.21 -19.66
N PRO A 147 -12.48 -12.30 -20.65
CA PRO A 147 -13.53 -12.12 -21.63
C PRO A 147 -13.40 -13.28 -22.59
N GLY A 148 -14.40 -14.15 -22.64
CA GLY A 148 -14.45 -15.14 -23.70
C GLY A 148 -14.75 -16.58 -23.26
N ALA A 149 -15.81 -16.78 -22.49
CA ALA A 149 -16.57 -18.02 -22.61
C ALA A 149 -17.72 -17.74 -23.55
N SER A 150 -17.45 -17.89 -24.86
CA SER A 150 -18.49 -18.05 -25.84
C SER A 150 -19.39 -19.19 -25.39
N LEU A 151 -20.61 -18.83 -25.01
CA LEU A 151 -21.69 -19.78 -24.83
C LEU A 151 -21.94 -20.44 -26.20
N MET A 152 -21.35 -21.61 -26.39
CA MET A 152 -21.80 -22.52 -27.44
C MET A 152 -23.25 -22.86 -27.17
N ARG A 153 -24.14 -22.29 -27.96
CA ARG A 153 -25.55 -22.69 -28.04
C ARG A 153 -25.58 -24.19 -28.42
N PRO A 154 -26.32 -25.02 -27.71
CA PRO A 154 -26.53 -26.38 -28.15
C PRO A 154 -27.36 -26.33 -29.47
N VAL A 155 -26.76 -26.85 -30.52
CA VAL A 155 -27.43 -27.08 -31.82
C VAL A 155 -28.50 -28.12 -31.57
N SER A 156 -29.77 -27.73 -31.69
CA SER A 156 -30.91 -28.63 -31.67
C SER A 156 -30.80 -29.59 -32.84
N ARG A 157 -30.69 -30.88 -32.56
CA ARG A 157 -30.79 -31.95 -33.58
C ARG A 157 -32.21 -31.93 -34.21
N PRO A 158 -32.35 -32.01 -35.52
CA PRO A 158 -33.66 -32.19 -36.15
C PRO A 158 -34.18 -33.61 -35.86
N ARG A 159 -35.42 -33.66 -35.37
CA ARG A 159 -36.17 -34.92 -35.26
C ARG A 159 -36.34 -35.56 -36.62
N ALA A 160 -35.92 -36.79 -36.74
CA ALA A 160 -36.24 -37.64 -37.87
C ALA A 160 -37.76 -37.85 -37.94
N ARG A 161 -38.33 -37.52 -39.10
CA ARG A 161 -39.72 -37.83 -39.46
C ARG A 161 -39.80 -39.29 -39.82
N THR A 162 -40.48 -40.08 -39.02
CA THR A 162 -40.88 -41.44 -39.36
C THR A 162 -42.05 -41.34 -40.30
N VAL A 163 -41.93 -41.86 -41.50
CA VAL A 163 -43.03 -42.04 -42.49
C VAL A 163 -43.61 -43.44 -42.24
N PRO A 164 -44.93 -43.60 -42.00
CA PRO A 164 -45.57 -44.90 -42.03
C PRO A 164 -45.97 -45.28 -43.46
N LEU A 165 -45.76 -46.57 -43.77
CA LEU A 165 -46.34 -47.27 -44.92
C LEU A 165 -47.83 -47.53 -44.71
#